data_51a7218fccddbf0f389df713f454832d
#
_entry.id   51a7218fccddbf0f389df713f454832d
#
_cell.length_a   1.000
_cell.length_b   1.000
_cell.length_c   1.000
_cell.angle_alpha   90.00
_cell.angle_beta   90.00
_cell.angle_gamma   90.00
#
_symmetry.space_group_name_H-M   'P 1'
#
loop_
_entity.id
_entity.type
_entity.pdbx_description
1 polymer ?
#
loop_
_entity_poly.entity_id
_entity_poly.type
_entity_poly.pdbx_seq_one_letter_code
_entity_poly.pdbx_strand_id
1 'polypeptide(L)'
;MNEAETRAELIDPKLKSCGWGIVEGSKILREYNITAGKIQTGGIRAKKLTADYVLVYKGIKLAVIEAKSDDLEVGEGVAQAKQYAEKLQLETTYSSNGKEIYSICMKTGAEGLVDDYLTPEELWNKTYPAAGSGNNTVAELADAWRVKFADVPYEDKSGTWQLRYYQEIAVRNTIEAIANKQQRILLTLATGTGKTAIAFQIAWKLFQTRWNLSAGQAGLKPYVARRPRILFLADRNILADQAYNAFSAFPEDALVRINPKEIRKDGRVPTNGSIFFTIFQTFMTTSKKIVEEFKEARLAEAAEASYTSYNFGQYPPDYFDLIIIEHSSAYAHTIR
;
A
#
# COMPACT_ATOMS: atom_id res chain seq x y z
N MET A 1 -22.26 -24.80 -24.12
CA MET A 1 -22.11 -23.32 -24.25
C MET A 1 -20.63 -22.99 -24.33
N ASN A 2 -20.24 -22.02 -25.13
CA ASN A 2 -18.85 -21.54 -25.07
C ASN A 2 -18.59 -20.78 -23.75
N GLU A 3 -17.33 -20.46 -23.47
CA GLU A 3 -16.94 -19.80 -22.22
C GLU A 3 -17.66 -18.45 -22.00
N ALA A 4 -17.83 -17.63 -23.06
CA ALA A 4 -18.52 -16.35 -22.96
C ALA A 4 -20.01 -16.51 -22.63
N GLU A 5 -20.67 -17.48 -23.23
CA GLU A 5 -22.06 -17.84 -22.92
C GLU A 5 -22.18 -18.40 -21.49
N THR A 6 -21.28 -19.30 -21.08
CA THR A 6 -21.22 -19.82 -19.71
C THR A 6 -21.07 -18.68 -18.67
N ARG A 7 -20.22 -17.71 -18.95
CA ARG A 7 -20.06 -16.53 -18.09
C ARG A 7 -21.37 -15.74 -17.97
N ALA A 8 -22.00 -15.45 -19.11
CA ALA A 8 -23.18 -14.59 -19.15
C ALA A 8 -24.44 -15.26 -18.57
N GLU A 9 -24.64 -16.55 -18.86
CA GLU A 9 -25.89 -17.24 -18.53
C GLU A 9 -25.84 -17.97 -17.19
N LEU A 10 -24.67 -18.43 -16.75
CA LEU A 10 -24.54 -19.22 -15.53
C LEU A 10 -23.77 -18.53 -14.44
N ILE A 11 -22.55 -18.03 -14.73
CA ILE A 11 -21.67 -17.45 -13.68
C ILE A 11 -22.16 -16.08 -13.23
N ASP A 12 -22.48 -15.17 -14.13
CA ASP A 12 -22.94 -13.82 -13.79
C ASP A 12 -24.22 -13.81 -12.95
N PRO A 13 -25.29 -14.59 -13.29
CA PRO A 13 -26.48 -14.68 -12.45
C PRO A 13 -26.18 -15.27 -11.06
N LYS A 14 -25.32 -16.27 -10.98
CA LYS A 14 -24.91 -16.91 -9.72
C LYS A 14 -24.15 -15.95 -8.82
N LEU A 15 -23.22 -15.16 -9.37
CA LEU A 15 -22.52 -14.12 -8.63
C LEU A 15 -23.47 -13.04 -8.10
N LYS A 16 -24.46 -12.64 -8.91
CA LYS A 16 -25.47 -11.68 -8.49
C LYS A 16 -26.36 -12.23 -7.37
N SER A 17 -26.76 -13.52 -7.44
CA SER A 17 -27.54 -14.14 -6.37
C SER A 17 -26.78 -14.20 -5.04
N CYS A 18 -25.45 -14.29 -5.08
CA CYS A 18 -24.57 -14.17 -3.90
C CYS A 18 -24.29 -12.71 -3.48
N GLY A 19 -24.91 -11.72 -4.12
CA GLY A 19 -24.83 -10.31 -3.76
C GLY A 19 -23.72 -9.52 -4.48
N TRP A 20 -22.92 -10.15 -5.33
CA TRP A 20 -21.86 -9.46 -6.05
C TRP A 20 -22.41 -8.51 -7.13
N GLY A 21 -21.95 -7.26 -7.09
CA GLY A 21 -22.46 -6.19 -7.96
C GLY A 21 -23.83 -5.64 -7.57
N ILE A 22 -24.44 -6.13 -6.45
CA ILE A 22 -25.73 -5.71 -5.91
C ILE A 22 -25.54 -5.08 -4.52
N VAL A 23 -24.81 -5.74 -3.62
CA VAL A 23 -24.49 -5.20 -2.30
C VAL A 23 -23.66 -3.93 -2.46
N GLU A 24 -24.00 -2.88 -1.73
CA GLU A 24 -23.26 -1.61 -1.75
C GLU A 24 -21.78 -1.81 -1.48
N GLY A 25 -20.93 -1.18 -2.29
CA GLY A 25 -19.47 -1.33 -2.21
C GLY A 25 -18.94 -2.61 -2.86
N SER A 26 -19.79 -3.53 -3.37
CA SER A 26 -19.35 -4.70 -4.12
C SER A 26 -19.28 -4.40 -5.62
N LYS A 27 -18.25 -4.94 -6.31
CA LYS A 27 -18.04 -4.81 -7.75
C LYS A 27 -17.48 -6.09 -8.33
N ILE A 28 -17.84 -6.38 -9.56
CA ILE A 28 -17.30 -7.44 -10.38
C ILE A 28 -16.49 -6.79 -11.51
N LEU A 29 -15.17 -6.98 -11.50
CA LEU A 29 -14.33 -6.57 -12.62
C LEU A 29 -14.18 -7.75 -13.57
N ARG A 30 -14.55 -7.56 -14.83
CA ARG A 30 -14.46 -8.58 -15.88
C ARG A 30 -13.24 -8.35 -16.74
N GLU A 31 -12.63 -9.43 -17.24
CA GLU A 31 -11.44 -9.38 -18.09
C GLU A 31 -10.34 -8.48 -17.53
N TYR A 32 -10.08 -8.68 -16.25
CA TYR A 32 -9.14 -7.83 -15.51
C TYR A 32 -7.70 -8.12 -15.94
N ASN A 33 -7.04 -7.09 -16.48
CA ASN A 33 -5.64 -7.18 -16.90
C ASN A 33 -4.69 -7.17 -15.72
N ILE A 34 -4.12 -8.32 -15.36
CA ILE A 34 -3.13 -8.45 -14.29
C ILE A 34 -1.77 -7.92 -14.76
N THR A 35 -1.31 -8.39 -15.92
CA THR A 35 -0.02 -7.95 -16.50
C THR A 35 -0.14 -7.77 -18.01
N ALA A 36 0.58 -6.74 -18.51
CA ALA A 36 0.72 -6.54 -19.95
C ALA A 36 1.72 -7.52 -20.63
N GLY A 37 2.25 -8.52 -19.86
CA GLY A 37 3.32 -9.41 -20.26
C GLY A 37 4.73 -8.83 -20.01
N LYS A 38 5.68 -9.69 -19.57
CA LYS A 38 7.09 -9.32 -19.43
C LYS A 38 7.69 -9.02 -20.81
N ILE A 39 8.50 -7.98 -20.92
CA ILE A 39 9.36 -7.79 -22.09
C ILE A 39 10.48 -8.84 -22.00
N GLN A 40 10.54 -9.71 -23.00
CA GLN A 40 11.57 -10.74 -23.15
C GLN A 40 12.78 -10.18 -23.94
N THR A 41 13.90 -10.89 -23.88
CA THR A 41 15.08 -10.59 -24.71
C THR A 41 14.64 -10.53 -26.18
N GLY A 42 14.91 -9.42 -26.86
CA GLY A 42 14.47 -9.17 -28.23
C GLY A 42 13.19 -8.31 -28.37
N GLY A 43 12.68 -7.74 -27.27
CA GLY A 43 11.56 -6.78 -27.31
C GLY A 43 10.15 -7.41 -27.43
N ILE A 44 10.07 -8.74 -27.48
CA ILE A 44 8.80 -9.47 -27.52
C ILE A 44 8.17 -9.50 -26.14
N ARG A 45 6.88 -9.16 -26.02
CA ARG A 45 6.14 -9.27 -24.76
C ARG A 45 5.64 -10.71 -24.55
N ALA A 46 5.82 -11.24 -23.34
CA ALA A 46 5.18 -12.46 -22.92
C ALA A 46 3.65 -12.33 -22.96
N LYS A 47 2.93 -13.44 -22.94
CA LYS A 47 1.47 -13.46 -22.95
C LYS A 47 0.91 -12.58 -21.82
N LYS A 48 -0.04 -11.73 -22.18
CA LYS A 48 -0.84 -10.93 -21.24
C LYS A 48 -1.59 -11.87 -20.31
N LEU A 49 -1.59 -11.57 -19.02
CA LEU A 49 -2.41 -12.28 -18.04
C LEU A 49 -3.67 -11.48 -17.79
N THR A 50 -4.81 -12.08 -18.03
CA THR A 50 -6.13 -11.49 -17.83
C THR A 50 -6.96 -12.48 -17.03
N ALA A 51 -7.50 -12.06 -15.90
CA ALA A 51 -8.45 -12.85 -15.12
C ALA A 51 -9.86 -12.58 -15.62
N ASP A 52 -10.69 -13.63 -15.72
CA ASP A 52 -12.07 -13.47 -16.18
C ASP A 52 -12.89 -12.60 -15.25
N TYR A 53 -12.72 -12.83 -13.94
CA TYR A 53 -13.37 -12.02 -12.91
C TYR A 53 -12.43 -11.69 -11.76
N VAL A 54 -12.56 -10.48 -11.23
CA VAL A 54 -12.01 -10.10 -9.93
C VAL A 54 -13.15 -9.53 -9.09
N LEU A 55 -13.34 -10.10 -7.91
CA LEU A 55 -14.35 -9.68 -6.95
C LEU A 55 -13.78 -8.61 -6.03
N VAL A 56 -14.45 -7.47 -5.98
CA VAL A 56 -14.02 -6.30 -5.20
C VAL A 56 -15.11 -5.95 -4.19
N TYR A 57 -14.73 -5.73 -2.95
CA TYR A 57 -15.63 -5.24 -1.91
C TYR A 57 -14.95 -4.16 -1.07
N LYS A 58 -15.69 -3.10 -0.76
CA LYS A 58 -15.16 -1.93 -0.03
C LYS A 58 -13.84 -1.40 -0.66
N GLY A 59 -13.78 -1.39 -2.01
CA GLY A 59 -12.60 -0.93 -2.77
C GLY A 59 -11.42 -1.91 -2.83
N ILE A 60 -11.50 -3.07 -2.20
CA ILE A 60 -10.41 -4.05 -2.11
C ILE A 60 -10.73 -5.30 -2.93
N LYS A 61 -9.75 -5.77 -3.71
CA LYS A 61 -9.84 -7.05 -4.42
C LYS A 61 -9.75 -8.20 -3.42
N LEU A 62 -10.73 -9.08 -3.39
CA LEU A 62 -10.82 -10.18 -2.42
C LEU A 62 -10.66 -11.56 -3.04
N ALA A 63 -11.12 -11.75 -4.28
CA ALA A 63 -11.00 -13.03 -4.97
C ALA A 63 -10.86 -12.85 -6.47
N VAL A 64 -10.37 -13.89 -7.13
CA VAL A 64 -10.36 -14.03 -8.59
C VAL A 64 -11.10 -15.29 -8.97
N ILE A 65 -11.78 -15.29 -10.13
CA ILE A 65 -12.47 -16.45 -10.69
C ILE A 65 -11.94 -16.67 -12.09
N GLU A 66 -11.59 -17.91 -12.39
CA GLU A 66 -11.33 -18.40 -13.74
C GLU A 66 -12.59 -19.13 -14.23
N ALA A 67 -13.07 -18.73 -15.39
CA ALA A 67 -14.21 -19.35 -16.04
C ALA A 67 -13.76 -20.36 -17.08
N LYS A 68 -14.55 -21.41 -17.25
CA LYS A 68 -14.42 -22.42 -18.33
C LYS A 68 -15.79 -22.63 -18.98
N SER A 69 -15.79 -23.17 -20.19
CA SER A 69 -17.04 -23.56 -20.83
C SER A 69 -17.73 -24.71 -20.07
N ASP A 70 -19.05 -24.80 -20.17
CA ASP A 70 -19.88 -25.70 -19.37
C ASP A 70 -19.71 -27.19 -19.73
N ASP A 71 -19.02 -27.48 -20.81
CA ASP A 71 -18.63 -28.84 -21.28
C ASP A 71 -17.27 -29.31 -20.76
N LEU A 72 -16.49 -28.41 -20.13
CA LEU A 72 -15.21 -28.76 -19.51
C LEU A 72 -15.39 -29.04 -18.00
N GLU A 73 -14.49 -29.88 -17.47
CA GLU A 73 -14.43 -30.11 -16.04
C GLU A 73 -13.98 -28.83 -15.30
N VAL A 74 -14.57 -28.57 -14.14
CA VAL A 74 -14.26 -27.39 -13.33
C VAL A 74 -12.78 -27.33 -12.91
N GLY A 75 -12.11 -28.49 -12.85
CA GLY A 75 -10.69 -28.63 -12.54
C GLY A 75 -9.74 -28.01 -13.56
N GLU A 76 -10.16 -27.89 -14.81
CA GLU A 76 -9.34 -27.33 -15.91
C GLU A 76 -8.87 -25.88 -15.66
N GLY A 77 -9.66 -25.10 -14.92
CA GLY A 77 -9.33 -23.70 -14.58
C GLY A 77 -8.48 -23.53 -13.32
N VAL A 78 -8.33 -24.57 -12.49
CA VAL A 78 -7.74 -24.46 -11.14
C VAL A 78 -6.30 -23.93 -11.16
N ALA A 79 -5.45 -24.46 -12.04
CA ALA A 79 -4.05 -24.01 -12.12
C ALA A 79 -3.94 -22.53 -12.51
N GLN A 80 -4.80 -22.07 -13.41
CA GLN A 80 -4.85 -20.68 -13.88
C GLN A 80 -5.41 -19.76 -12.80
N ALA A 81 -6.47 -20.17 -12.11
CA ALA A 81 -7.04 -19.46 -10.98
C ALA A 81 -6.00 -19.26 -9.85
N LYS A 82 -5.25 -20.30 -9.49
CA LYS A 82 -4.15 -20.23 -8.52
C LYS A 82 -3.06 -19.25 -8.97
N GLN A 83 -2.66 -19.29 -10.24
CA GLN A 83 -1.65 -18.36 -10.78
C GLN A 83 -2.10 -16.90 -10.67
N TYR A 84 -3.36 -16.61 -10.94
CA TYR A 84 -3.91 -15.25 -10.83
C TYR A 84 -3.99 -14.79 -9.39
N ALA A 85 -4.46 -15.65 -8.49
CA ALA A 85 -4.51 -15.36 -7.06
C ALA A 85 -3.12 -15.08 -6.48
N GLU A 86 -2.12 -15.88 -6.86
CA GLU A 86 -0.72 -15.68 -6.47
C GLU A 86 -0.20 -14.31 -6.95
N LYS A 87 -0.44 -13.98 -8.24
CA LYS A 87 -0.03 -12.70 -8.83
C LYS A 87 -0.68 -11.50 -8.14
N LEU A 88 -1.95 -11.60 -7.78
CA LEU A 88 -2.70 -10.55 -7.10
C LEU A 88 -2.55 -10.60 -5.57
N GLN A 89 -1.87 -11.62 -5.03
CA GLN A 89 -1.76 -11.91 -3.60
C GLN A 89 -3.14 -11.94 -2.92
N LEU A 90 -4.05 -12.73 -3.47
CA LEU A 90 -5.39 -12.97 -2.95
C LEU A 90 -5.44 -14.30 -2.22
N GLU A 91 -6.16 -14.33 -1.10
CA GLU A 91 -6.30 -15.54 -0.28
C GLU A 91 -7.29 -16.53 -0.90
N THR A 92 -8.30 -16.03 -1.58
CA THR A 92 -9.38 -16.87 -2.14
C THR A 92 -9.39 -16.78 -3.66
N THR A 93 -9.55 -17.93 -4.32
CA THR A 93 -9.80 -18.00 -5.76
C THR A 93 -10.78 -19.12 -6.08
N TYR A 94 -11.39 -19.01 -7.26
CA TYR A 94 -12.36 -19.99 -7.74
C TYR A 94 -12.05 -20.39 -9.19
N SER A 95 -12.37 -21.64 -9.53
CA SER A 95 -12.58 -22.08 -10.90
C SER A 95 -14.06 -22.44 -11.06
N SER A 96 -14.68 -22.09 -12.19
CA SER A 96 -16.09 -22.42 -12.43
C SER A 96 -16.35 -22.67 -13.92
N ASN A 97 -17.15 -23.70 -14.20
CA ASN A 97 -17.73 -23.96 -15.51
C ASN A 97 -19.23 -23.60 -15.56
N GLY A 98 -19.72 -22.82 -14.59
CA GLY A 98 -21.09 -22.41 -14.47
C GLY A 98 -22.04 -23.44 -13.83
N LYS A 99 -21.72 -24.74 -13.93
CA LYS A 99 -22.47 -25.83 -13.27
C LYS A 99 -21.88 -26.15 -11.91
N GLU A 100 -20.58 -26.07 -11.81
CA GLU A 100 -19.80 -26.33 -10.59
C GLU A 100 -18.89 -25.16 -10.26
N ILE A 101 -18.64 -25.01 -8.96
CA ILE A 101 -17.74 -24.00 -8.39
C ILE A 101 -16.68 -24.72 -7.56
N TYR A 102 -15.44 -24.56 -7.91
CA TYR A 102 -14.30 -25.10 -7.16
C TYR A 102 -13.59 -23.95 -6.44
N SER A 103 -13.62 -23.99 -5.11
CA SER A 103 -13.03 -22.96 -4.24
C SER A 103 -11.63 -23.37 -3.80
N ILE A 104 -10.71 -22.43 -3.78
CA ILE A 104 -9.32 -22.65 -3.34
C ILE A 104 -8.95 -21.54 -2.35
N CYS A 105 -8.41 -21.95 -1.19
CA CYS A 105 -7.79 -21.06 -0.21
C CYS A 105 -6.28 -21.11 -0.38
N MET A 106 -5.68 -20.03 -0.91
CA MET A 106 -4.24 -19.95 -1.19
C MET A 106 -3.38 -20.01 0.08
N LYS A 107 -3.93 -19.62 1.23
CA LYS A 107 -3.22 -19.56 2.50
C LYS A 107 -3.09 -20.93 3.17
N THR A 108 -4.15 -21.72 3.15
CA THR A 108 -4.21 -23.02 3.82
C THR A 108 -3.99 -24.21 2.87
N GLY A 109 -4.17 -24.00 1.56
CA GLY A 109 -4.20 -25.05 0.56
C GLY A 109 -5.51 -25.85 0.56
N ALA A 110 -6.49 -25.49 1.38
CA ALA A 110 -7.80 -26.15 1.37
C ALA A 110 -8.53 -25.81 0.07
N GLU A 111 -9.04 -26.84 -0.60
CA GLU A 111 -9.74 -26.69 -1.87
C GLU A 111 -10.81 -27.77 -2.06
N GLY A 112 -11.84 -27.45 -2.83
CA GLY A 112 -12.94 -28.38 -3.11
C GLY A 112 -14.13 -27.71 -3.77
N LEU A 113 -15.11 -28.55 -4.15
CA LEU A 113 -16.40 -28.09 -4.66
C LEU A 113 -17.20 -27.38 -3.57
N VAL A 114 -17.88 -26.32 -3.96
CA VAL A 114 -18.81 -25.56 -3.12
C VAL A 114 -20.10 -25.26 -3.88
N ASP A 115 -21.21 -25.09 -3.16
CA ASP A 115 -22.52 -24.85 -3.76
C ASP A 115 -22.67 -23.40 -4.25
N ASP A 116 -22.02 -22.46 -3.55
CA ASP A 116 -22.14 -21.04 -3.81
C ASP A 116 -20.80 -20.30 -3.67
N TYR A 117 -20.70 -19.13 -4.31
CA TYR A 117 -19.64 -18.18 -3.99
C TYR A 117 -19.93 -17.55 -2.62
N LEU A 118 -18.87 -17.27 -1.87
CA LEU A 118 -19.03 -16.47 -0.65
C LEU A 118 -19.61 -15.09 -1.00
N THR A 119 -20.53 -14.60 -0.19
CA THR A 119 -21.06 -13.25 -0.29
C THR A 119 -19.94 -12.21 -0.06
N PRO A 120 -20.11 -10.95 -0.46
CA PRO A 120 -19.11 -9.89 -0.22
C PRO A 120 -18.69 -9.80 1.25
N GLU A 121 -19.64 -9.89 2.20
CA GLU A 121 -19.35 -9.78 3.63
C GLU A 121 -18.66 -11.03 4.18
N GLU A 122 -19.08 -12.24 3.78
CA GLU A 122 -18.41 -13.49 4.18
C GLU A 122 -16.98 -13.54 3.69
N LEU A 123 -16.74 -13.12 2.44
CA LEU A 123 -15.41 -13.09 1.87
C LEU A 123 -14.53 -12.03 2.53
N TRP A 124 -15.10 -10.89 2.91
CA TRP A 124 -14.42 -9.87 3.71
C TRP A 124 -14.01 -10.42 5.07
N ASN A 125 -14.94 -11.03 5.80
CA ASN A 125 -14.69 -11.57 7.14
C ASN A 125 -13.69 -12.74 7.11
N LYS A 126 -13.66 -13.53 6.03
CA LYS A 126 -12.66 -14.57 5.80
C LYS A 126 -11.28 -13.97 5.60
N THR A 127 -11.17 -12.91 4.80
CA THR A 127 -9.91 -12.23 4.48
C THR A 127 -9.40 -11.40 5.66
N TYR A 128 -10.31 -10.76 6.39
CA TYR A 128 -10.03 -9.89 7.53
C TYR A 128 -10.82 -10.35 8.75
N PRO A 129 -10.47 -11.50 9.34
CA PRO A 129 -11.19 -12.01 10.50
C PRO A 129 -11.11 -11.02 11.66
N ALA A 130 -12.25 -10.74 12.29
CA ALA A 130 -12.28 -9.98 13.52
C ALA A 130 -11.39 -10.67 14.56
N ALA A 131 -10.52 -9.93 15.23
CA ALA A 131 -9.71 -10.47 16.30
C ALA A 131 -10.65 -11.06 17.38
N GLY A 132 -10.44 -12.34 17.73
CA GLY A 132 -11.30 -13.07 18.68
C GLY A 132 -11.49 -12.31 19.99
N SER A 133 -12.66 -12.41 20.54
CA SER A 133 -13.33 -11.87 21.76
C SER A 133 -12.50 -11.13 22.84
N GLY A 134 -11.59 -10.25 22.48
CA GLY A 134 -10.93 -9.31 23.39
C GLY A 134 -10.88 -7.95 22.75
N ASN A 135 -11.50 -6.96 23.38
CA ASN A 135 -11.61 -5.55 22.98
C ASN A 135 -11.42 -5.28 21.45
N ASN A 136 -12.49 -5.42 20.70
CA ASN A 136 -12.58 -5.29 19.23
C ASN A 136 -12.13 -3.92 18.66
N THR A 137 -11.80 -2.94 19.48
CA THR A 137 -11.51 -1.57 19.07
C THR A 137 -10.34 -1.44 18.09
N VAL A 138 -9.32 -2.29 18.18
CA VAL A 138 -8.14 -2.22 17.29
C VAL A 138 -8.46 -2.79 15.91
N ALA A 139 -9.18 -3.91 15.84
CA ALA A 139 -9.59 -4.53 14.59
C ALA A 139 -10.63 -3.67 13.84
N GLU A 140 -11.62 -3.15 14.56
CA GLU A 140 -12.63 -2.22 14.01
C GLU A 140 -11.98 -0.95 13.47
N LEU A 141 -10.96 -0.43 14.16
CA LEU A 141 -10.25 0.75 13.73
C LEU A 141 -9.39 0.46 12.49
N ALA A 142 -8.75 -0.71 12.43
CA ALA A 142 -7.99 -1.15 11.26
C ALA A 142 -8.92 -1.31 10.04
N ASP A 143 -10.11 -1.90 10.22
CA ASP A 143 -11.12 -2.01 9.16
C ASP A 143 -11.61 -0.65 8.69
N ALA A 144 -11.89 0.28 9.60
CA ALA A 144 -12.31 1.62 9.25
C ALA A 144 -11.25 2.36 8.42
N TRP A 145 -9.96 2.23 8.79
CA TRP A 145 -8.86 2.82 8.02
C TRP A 145 -8.65 2.13 6.68
N ARG A 146 -8.76 0.81 6.62
CA ARG A 146 -8.67 0.01 5.39
C ARG A 146 -9.66 0.50 4.35
N VAL A 147 -10.93 0.67 4.74
CA VAL A 147 -11.98 1.21 3.86
C VAL A 147 -11.66 2.63 3.42
N LYS A 148 -11.30 3.53 4.34
CA LYS A 148 -10.94 4.91 3.99
C LYS A 148 -9.77 4.99 3.00
N PHE A 149 -8.75 4.16 3.18
CA PHE A 149 -7.62 4.12 2.25
C PHE A 149 -8.02 3.56 0.89
N ALA A 150 -8.93 2.60 0.85
CA ALA A 150 -9.44 2.02 -0.40
C ALA A 150 -10.29 3.02 -1.19
N ASP A 151 -11.06 3.87 -0.51
CA ASP A 151 -11.89 4.91 -1.13
C ASP A 151 -11.07 6.01 -1.84
N VAL A 152 -9.81 6.20 -1.45
CA VAL A 152 -8.92 7.12 -2.15
C VAL A 152 -8.37 6.46 -3.41
N PRO A 153 -8.70 6.95 -4.62
CA PRO A 153 -8.13 6.41 -5.84
C PRO A 153 -6.61 6.63 -5.87
N TYR A 154 -5.92 5.78 -6.63
CA TYR A 154 -4.53 6.05 -6.96
C TYR A 154 -4.44 7.32 -7.81
N GLU A 155 -3.45 8.16 -7.53
CA GLU A 155 -3.16 9.32 -8.37
C GLU A 155 -2.55 8.85 -9.69
N ASP A 156 -3.17 9.19 -10.79
CA ASP A 156 -2.81 8.72 -12.13
C ASP A 156 -2.27 9.83 -13.06
N LYS A 157 -2.02 11.02 -12.50
CA LYS A 157 -1.56 12.19 -13.24
C LYS A 157 -2.43 12.47 -14.49
N SER A 158 -3.72 12.56 -14.26
CA SER A 158 -4.74 12.78 -15.31
C SER A 158 -4.78 11.66 -16.38
N GLY A 159 -4.65 10.41 -15.92
CA GLY A 159 -4.76 9.22 -16.77
C GLY A 159 -3.48 8.86 -17.53
N THR A 160 -2.41 9.63 -17.36
CA THR A 160 -1.13 9.37 -18.06
C THR A 160 -0.28 8.29 -17.42
N TRP A 161 -0.60 7.92 -16.18
CA TRP A 161 0.20 6.98 -15.42
C TRP A 161 -0.67 5.93 -14.73
N GLN A 162 -0.29 4.65 -14.86
CA GLN A 162 -0.95 3.54 -14.22
C GLN A 162 0.04 2.73 -13.40
N LEU A 163 -0.37 2.37 -12.19
CA LEU A 163 0.39 1.44 -11.35
C LEU A 163 0.51 0.08 -12.02
N ARG A 164 1.70 -0.48 -11.94
CA ARG A 164 1.91 -1.89 -12.25
C ARG A 164 1.37 -2.74 -11.10
N TYR A 165 0.92 -3.97 -11.39
CA TYR A 165 0.31 -4.86 -10.39
C TYR A 165 1.14 -5.01 -9.11
N TYR A 166 2.47 -5.16 -9.22
CA TYR A 166 3.36 -5.29 -8.06
C TYR A 166 3.51 -4.00 -7.25
N GLN A 167 3.39 -2.84 -7.89
CA GLN A 167 3.37 -1.54 -7.21
C GLN A 167 2.07 -1.39 -6.41
N GLU A 168 0.94 -1.76 -7.00
CA GLU A 168 -0.35 -1.78 -6.32
C GLU A 168 -0.30 -2.70 -5.09
N ILE A 169 0.27 -3.89 -5.22
CA ILE A 169 0.46 -4.84 -4.11
C ILE A 169 1.34 -4.23 -3.01
N ALA A 170 2.47 -3.61 -3.38
CA ALA A 170 3.37 -2.99 -2.40
C ALA A 170 2.67 -1.85 -1.63
N VAL A 171 1.92 -1.00 -2.32
CA VAL A 171 1.13 0.06 -1.68
C VAL A 171 0.07 -0.54 -0.77
N ARG A 172 -0.73 -1.50 -1.26
CA ARG A 172 -1.79 -2.15 -0.48
C ARG A 172 -1.24 -2.80 0.79
N ASN A 173 -0.18 -3.58 0.68
CA ASN A 173 0.42 -4.26 1.85
C ASN A 173 0.99 -3.27 2.86
N THR A 174 1.56 -2.15 2.39
CA THR A 174 2.06 -1.09 3.28
C THR A 174 0.91 -0.39 4.00
N ILE A 175 -0.14 -0.02 3.28
CA ILE A 175 -1.32 0.64 3.85
C ILE A 175 -2.02 -0.29 4.84
N GLU A 176 -2.11 -1.59 4.54
CA GLU A 176 -2.62 -2.61 5.45
C GLU A 176 -1.79 -2.71 6.74
N ALA A 177 -0.47 -2.73 6.62
CA ALA A 177 0.44 -2.73 7.76
C ALA A 177 0.27 -1.47 8.63
N ILE A 178 0.08 -0.29 8.00
CA ILE A 178 -0.20 0.97 8.68
C ILE A 178 -1.55 0.92 9.40
N ALA A 179 -2.60 0.41 8.76
CA ALA A 179 -3.92 0.23 9.38
C ALA A 179 -3.85 -0.66 10.63
N ASN A 180 -3.02 -1.72 10.58
CA ASN A 180 -2.74 -2.62 11.70
C ASN A 180 -1.71 -2.07 12.70
N LYS A 181 -1.35 -0.80 12.63
CA LYS A 181 -0.41 -0.11 13.54
C LYS A 181 0.98 -0.76 13.60
N GLN A 182 1.44 -1.39 12.52
CA GLN A 182 2.80 -1.92 12.46
C GLN A 182 3.81 -0.77 12.49
N GLN A 183 4.78 -0.87 13.40
CA GLN A 183 5.76 0.20 13.65
C GLN A 183 6.88 0.24 12.60
N ARG A 184 7.15 -0.87 11.93
CA ARG A 184 8.23 -0.99 10.94
C ARG A 184 7.78 -1.83 9.77
N ILE A 185 7.97 -1.32 8.57
CA ILE A 185 7.59 -1.97 7.33
C ILE A 185 8.80 -1.98 6.40
N LEU A 186 9.14 -3.16 5.89
CA LEU A 186 10.24 -3.34 4.97
C LEU A 186 9.71 -3.70 3.58
N LEU A 187 10.06 -2.89 2.57
CA LEU A 187 9.79 -3.17 1.17
C LEU A 187 11.09 -3.48 0.43
N THR A 188 11.22 -4.71 -0.05
CA THR A 188 12.36 -5.12 -0.89
C THR A 188 11.95 -5.10 -2.35
N LEU A 189 12.55 -4.20 -3.12
CA LEU A 189 12.23 -3.95 -4.52
C LEU A 189 13.50 -3.77 -5.35
N ALA A 190 13.54 -4.37 -6.52
CA ALA A 190 14.66 -4.21 -7.45
C ALA A 190 14.81 -2.75 -7.92
N THR A 191 15.98 -2.41 -8.42
CA THR A 191 16.22 -1.09 -9.03
C THR A 191 15.35 -0.92 -10.29
N GLY A 192 14.82 0.26 -10.51
CA GLY A 192 13.96 0.55 -11.67
C GLY A 192 12.51 0.09 -11.54
N THR A 193 12.10 -0.45 -10.39
CA THR A 193 10.69 -0.88 -10.16
C THR A 193 9.74 0.27 -9.80
N GLY A 194 10.25 1.50 -9.70
CA GLY A 194 9.43 2.67 -9.36
C GLY A 194 9.16 2.80 -7.86
N LYS A 195 10.20 2.62 -7.04
CA LYS A 195 10.12 2.78 -5.57
C LYS A 195 9.52 4.13 -5.16
N THR A 196 10.00 5.22 -5.77
CA THR A 196 9.50 6.57 -5.52
C THR A 196 8.01 6.70 -5.85
N ALA A 197 7.53 6.02 -6.89
CA ALA A 197 6.12 5.99 -7.24
C ALA A 197 5.28 5.25 -6.18
N ILE A 198 5.80 4.17 -5.61
CA ILE A 198 5.15 3.45 -4.50
C ILE A 198 5.10 4.35 -3.26
N ALA A 199 6.21 5.00 -2.90
CA ALA A 199 6.27 5.94 -1.78
C ALA A 199 5.30 7.12 -1.97
N PHE A 200 5.21 7.66 -3.20
CA PHE A 200 4.25 8.68 -3.56
C PHE A 200 2.81 8.23 -3.31
N GLN A 201 2.41 7.05 -3.78
CA GLN A 201 1.05 6.55 -3.61
C GLN A 201 0.69 6.25 -2.14
N ILE A 202 1.65 5.77 -1.36
CA ILE A 202 1.48 5.61 0.08
C ILE A 202 1.21 6.97 0.72
N ALA A 203 2.07 7.95 0.47
CA ALA A 203 1.93 9.30 0.98
C ALA A 203 0.60 9.95 0.51
N TRP A 204 0.20 9.73 -0.75
CA TRP A 204 -1.05 10.22 -1.32
C TRP A 204 -2.26 9.72 -0.54
N LYS A 205 -2.36 8.40 -0.34
CA LYS A 205 -3.48 7.81 0.41
C LYS A 205 -3.55 8.33 1.85
N LEU A 206 -2.42 8.42 2.53
CA LEU A 206 -2.36 8.95 3.90
C LEU A 206 -2.74 10.44 3.96
N PHE A 207 -2.29 11.22 2.99
CA PHE A 207 -2.58 12.65 2.93
C PHE A 207 -4.05 12.92 2.64
N GLN A 208 -4.66 12.24 1.68
CA GLN A 208 -6.06 12.42 1.32
C GLN A 208 -7.00 11.98 2.44
N THR A 209 -6.69 10.89 3.11
CA THR A 209 -7.49 10.40 4.24
C THR A 209 -7.26 11.18 5.54
N ARG A 210 -6.27 12.07 5.58
CA ARG A 210 -5.82 12.76 6.80
C ARG A 210 -5.38 11.81 7.91
N TRP A 211 -4.84 10.64 7.52
CA TRP A 211 -4.30 9.71 8.49
C TRP A 211 -3.07 10.30 9.22
N ASN A 212 -3.00 10.13 10.52
CA ASN A 212 -1.83 10.45 11.33
C ASN A 212 -1.80 9.53 12.56
N LEU A 213 -0.68 9.45 13.26
CA LEU A 213 -0.53 8.56 14.41
C LEU A 213 -1.57 8.80 15.51
N SER A 214 -1.96 10.05 15.73
CA SER A 214 -2.96 10.42 16.75
C SER A 214 -4.38 10.03 16.35
N ALA A 215 -4.71 10.02 15.05
CA ALA A 215 -6.04 9.66 14.56
C ALA A 215 -6.37 8.17 14.79
N GLY A 216 -5.35 7.35 14.97
CA GLY A 216 -5.50 5.92 15.31
C GLY A 216 -5.73 5.63 16.79
N GLN A 217 -5.76 6.64 17.66
CA GLN A 217 -6.05 6.44 19.09
C GLN A 217 -7.55 6.39 19.34
N ALA A 218 -7.97 5.51 20.26
CA ALA A 218 -9.37 5.37 20.62
C ALA A 218 -9.94 6.70 21.14
N GLY A 219 -11.05 7.16 20.55
CA GLY A 219 -11.78 8.36 20.97
C GLY A 219 -11.52 9.64 20.17
N LEU A 220 -10.54 9.68 19.27
CA LEU A 220 -10.34 10.83 18.40
C LEU A 220 -11.33 10.83 17.23
N LYS A 221 -12.06 11.93 17.10
CA LYS A 221 -13.00 12.12 15.99
C LYS A 221 -12.22 12.32 14.70
N PRO A 222 -12.48 11.53 13.63
CA PRO A 222 -11.67 11.52 12.39
C PRO A 222 -11.57 12.89 11.69
N TYR A 223 -12.55 13.76 11.86
CA TYR A 223 -12.58 15.09 11.21
C TYR A 223 -11.70 16.15 11.87
N VAL A 224 -11.15 15.88 13.07
CA VAL A 224 -10.20 16.78 13.75
C VAL A 224 -8.76 16.47 13.37
N ALA A 225 -8.55 15.37 12.65
CA ALA A 225 -7.21 14.94 12.29
C ALA A 225 -6.54 15.93 11.33
N ARG A 226 -5.38 16.43 11.72
CA ARG A 226 -4.48 17.15 10.82
C ARG A 226 -4.01 16.23 9.68
N ARG A 227 -3.50 16.81 8.61
CA ARG A 227 -2.80 16.04 7.59
C ARG A 227 -1.54 15.36 8.17
N PRO A 228 -1.10 14.22 7.62
CA PRO A 228 0.11 13.56 8.08
C PRO A 228 1.33 14.44 7.88
N ARG A 229 2.30 14.29 8.75
CA ARG A 229 3.66 14.78 8.57
C ARG A 229 4.54 13.61 8.19
N ILE A 230 4.94 13.58 6.94
CA ILE A 230 5.72 12.48 6.34
C ILE A 230 7.12 12.98 6.07
N LEU A 231 8.13 12.28 6.60
CA LEU A 231 9.53 12.56 6.31
C LEU A 231 10.04 11.57 5.25
N PHE A 232 10.51 12.10 4.13
CA PHE A 232 11.16 11.33 3.07
C PHE A 232 12.67 11.52 3.16
N LEU A 233 13.38 10.44 3.47
CA LEU A 233 14.83 10.40 3.59
C LEU A 233 15.44 9.67 2.40
N ALA A 234 16.22 10.38 1.59
CA ALA A 234 17.01 9.79 0.52
C ALA A 234 18.50 9.69 0.91
N ASP A 235 19.25 8.80 0.26
CA ASP A 235 20.69 8.69 0.49
C ASP A 235 21.48 9.79 -0.24
N ARG A 236 20.93 10.39 -1.29
CA ARG A 236 21.57 11.43 -2.11
C ARG A 236 20.62 12.57 -2.46
N ASN A 237 21.19 13.78 -2.63
CA ASN A 237 20.40 14.97 -3.01
C ASN A 237 19.62 14.77 -4.31
N ILE A 238 20.22 14.17 -5.34
CA ILE A 238 19.54 13.91 -6.62
C ILE A 238 18.28 13.08 -6.42
N LEU A 239 18.31 12.07 -5.55
CA LEU A 239 17.11 11.24 -5.26
C LEU A 239 16.07 12.01 -4.48
N ALA A 240 16.48 12.84 -3.53
CA ALA A 240 15.56 13.71 -2.79
C ALA A 240 14.89 14.75 -3.71
N ASP A 241 15.61 15.30 -4.66
CA ASP A 241 15.08 16.27 -5.63
C ASP A 241 14.19 15.58 -6.67
N GLN A 242 14.53 14.38 -7.12
CA GLN A 242 13.67 13.55 -7.98
C GLN A 242 12.36 13.17 -7.27
N ALA A 243 12.45 12.79 -5.99
CA ALA A 243 11.27 12.48 -5.20
C ALA A 243 10.40 13.73 -5.01
N TYR A 244 10.97 14.87 -4.65
CA TYR A 244 10.26 16.14 -4.53
C TYR A 244 9.48 16.46 -5.81
N ASN A 245 10.13 16.38 -6.98
CA ASN A 245 9.49 16.62 -8.27
C ASN A 245 8.41 15.58 -8.60
N ALA A 246 8.63 14.31 -8.22
CA ALA A 246 7.65 13.24 -8.44
C ALA A 246 6.36 13.46 -7.64
N PHE A 247 6.44 14.21 -6.53
CA PHE A 247 5.31 14.55 -5.66
C PHE A 247 4.54 15.80 -6.08
N SER A 248 4.74 16.30 -7.28
CA SER A 248 4.11 17.54 -7.81
C SER A 248 2.58 17.54 -7.87
N ALA A 249 1.91 16.40 -7.70
CA ALA A 249 0.44 16.33 -7.60
C ALA A 249 -0.10 16.79 -6.22
N PHE A 250 0.78 16.88 -5.21
CA PHE A 250 0.41 17.47 -3.92
C PHE A 250 0.34 19.01 -4.03
N PRO A 251 -0.45 19.68 -3.18
CA PRO A 251 -0.39 21.13 -3.05
C PRO A 251 1.05 21.60 -2.74
N GLU A 252 1.46 22.70 -3.36
CA GLU A 252 2.83 23.19 -3.24
C GLU A 252 3.20 23.53 -1.78
N ASP A 253 2.26 24.06 -1.02
CA ASP A 253 2.40 24.38 0.41
C ASP A 253 2.51 23.15 1.32
N ALA A 254 2.14 21.96 0.79
CA ALA A 254 2.31 20.70 1.50
C ALA A 254 3.73 20.13 1.42
N LEU A 255 4.51 20.53 0.42
CA LEU A 255 5.85 20.01 0.14
C LEU A 255 6.93 20.91 0.71
N VAL A 256 7.84 20.33 1.48
CA VAL A 256 8.95 21.06 2.10
C VAL A 256 10.28 20.36 1.78
N ARG A 257 11.19 21.10 1.14
CA ARG A 257 12.57 20.66 0.98
C ARG A 257 13.40 21.19 2.16
N ILE A 258 13.83 20.30 3.04
CA ILE A 258 14.67 20.69 4.19
C ILE A 258 16.08 20.99 3.67
N ASN A 259 16.49 22.24 3.75
CA ASN A 259 17.80 22.71 3.33
C ASN A 259 18.63 23.17 4.54
N PRO A 260 19.76 22.53 4.83
CA PRO A 260 20.62 22.91 5.96
C PRO A 260 21.12 24.37 5.92
N LYS A 261 21.27 24.96 4.72
CA LYS A 261 21.71 26.35 4.58
C LYS A 261 20.62 27.33 5.04
N GLU A 262 19.36 27.02 4.73
CA GLU A 262 18.20 27.82 5.16
C GLU A 262 18.00 27.71 6.65
N ILE A 263 18.10 26.49 7.21
CA ILE A 263 18.02 26.30 8.68
C ILE A 263 19.07 27.11 9.41
N ARG A 264 20.31 27.16 8.90
CA ARG A 264 21.39 27.98 9.50
C ARG A 264 21.09 29.47 9.41
N LYS A 265 20.48 29.93 8.32
CA LYS A 265 20.13 31.34 8.11
C LYS A 265 18.96 31.76 9.01
N ASP A 266 17.93 30.92 9.07
CA ASP A 266 16.67 31.25 9.74
C ASP A 266 16.63 30.80 11.21
N GLY A 267 17.63 30.03 11.67
CA GLY A 267 17.78 29.54 13.03
C GLY A 267 16.72 28.53 13.45
N ARG A 268 15.85 28.08 12.53
CA ARG A 268 14.74 27.18 12.80
C ARG A 268 14.49 26.20 11.64
N VAL A 269 13.94 25.02 11.99
CA VAL A 269 13.49 24.05 11.01
C VAL A 269 12.10 24.44 10.45
N PRO A 270 11.81 24.11 9.17
CA PRO A 270 10.49 24.35 8.60
C PRO A 270 9.46 23.42 9.25
N THR A 271 8.32 23.97 9.65
CA THR A 271 7.22 23.23 10.30
C THR A 271 5.90 23.29 9.54
N ASN A 272 5.81 24.14 8.51
CA ASN A 272 4.58 24.42 7.79
C ASN A 272 4.44 23.54 6.54
N GLY A 273 4.40 22.22 6.69
CA GLY A 273 4.23 21.31 5.59
C GLY A 273 3.65 19.99 6.04
N SER A 274 3.42 19.11 5.07
CA SER A 274 2.96 17.75 5.29
C SER A 274 3.98 16.72 4.85
N ILE A 275 4.76 17.00 3.80
CA ILE A 275 5.75 16.06 3.27
C ILE A 275 7.11 16.77 3.21
N PHE A 276 8.05 16.25 3.96
CA PHE A 276 9.37 16.84 4.16
C PHE A 276 10.41 15.96 3.48
N PHE A 277 11.24 16.56 2.64
CA PHE A 277 12.29 15.86 1.90
C PHE A 277 13.67 16.29 2.38
N THR A 278 14.54 15.30 2.68
CA THR A 278 15.93 15.57 3.02
C THR A 278 16.79 14.35 2.74
N ILE A 279 18.10 14.46 2.97
CA ILE A 279 19.04 13.37 2.83
C ILE A 279 19.51 12.86 4.19
N PHE A 280 19.83 11.57 4.23
CA PHE A 280 20.28 10.91 5.45
C PHE A 280 21.53 11.57 6.04
N GLN A 281 22.46 12.00 5.19
CA GLN A 281 23.69 12.66 5.60
C GLN A 281 23.43 13.99 6.33
N THR A 282 22.40 14.71 5.97
CA THR A 282 22.01 15.96 6.68
C THR A 282 21.71 15.68 8.14
N PHE A 283 21.13 14.52 8.46
CA PHE A 283 20.89 14.06 9.81
C PHE A 283 22.18 13.66 10.54
N MET A 284 23.09 12.95 9.85
CA MET A 284 24.29 12.36 10.44
C MET A 284 25.45 13.34 10.63
N THR A 285 25.62 14.31 9.71
CA THR A 285 26.79 15.20 9.68
C THR A 285 26.84 16.11 10.90
N THR A 286 25.69 16.54 11.40
CA THR A 286 25.64 17.39 12.58
C THR A 286 26.03 16.63 13.86
N SER A 287 25.67 15.35 13.95
CA SER A 287 26.04 14.49 15.10
C SER A 287 27.56 14.28 15.19
N LYS A 288 28.27 14.12 14.07
CA LYS A 288 29.71 13.90 14.07
C LYS A 288 30.51 15.14 14.48
N LYS A 289 30.13 16.31 13.99
CA LYS A 289 30.78 17.58 14.38
C LYS A 289 30.66 17.85 15.87
N ILE A 290 29.50 17.60 16.42
CA ILE A 290 29.23 17.79 17.86
C ILE A 290 30.05 16.84 18.69
N VAL A 291 30.13 15.56 18.31
CA VAL A 291 30.95 14.56 19.02
C VAL A 291 32.44 14.91 18.97
N GLU A 292 32.95 15.50 17.90
CA GLU A 292 34.32 15.97 17.82
C GLU A 292 34.56 17.22 18.69
N GLU A 293 33.69 18.23 18.63
CA GLU A 293 33.76 19.42 19.49
C GLU A 293 33.66 19.08 21.00
N PHE A 294 32.83 18.09 21.37
CA PHE A 294 32.74 17.64 22.78
C PHE A 294 33.91 16.76 23.22
N LYS A 295 34.55 16.03 22.32
CA LYS A 295 35.78 15.29 22.65
C LYS A 295 36.93 16.25 22.99
N GLU A 296 37.01 17.39 22.34
CA GLU A 296 37.96 18.43 22.65
C GLU A 296 37.66 19.23 23.93
N ALA A 297 36.37 19.36 24.28
CA ALA A 297 35.91 20.19 25.40
C ALA A 297 35.85 19.49 26.80
N ARG A 298 36.15 18.18 26.92
CA ARG A 298 36.17 17.43 28.22
C ARG A 298 34.92 17.53 29.11
N LEU A 299 33.74 17.73 28.58
CA LEU A 299 32.52 17.98 29.36
C LEU A 299 31.49 16.86 29.15
N ALA A 300 31.68 15.69 29.77
CA ALA A 300 30.78 14.54 29.65
C ALA A 300 29.34 14.83 30.16
N GLU A 301 29.17 15.66 31.20
CA GLU A 301 27.85 15.99 31.77
C GLU A 301 27.05 17.01 30.93
N ALA A 302 27.74 17.86 30.14
CA ALA A 302 27.08 18.78 29.22
C ALA A 302 26.63 18.07 27.92
N ALA A 303 27.14 16.88 27.64
CA ALA A 303 26.82 16.14 26.42
C ALA A 303 25.38 15.64 26.41
N GLU A 304 24.81 15.17 27.52
CA GLU A 304 23.42 14.75 27.59
C GLU A 304 22.43 15.91 27.39
N ALA A 305 22.70 17.07 27.96
CA ALA A 305 21.84 18.24 27.81
C ALA A 305 21.93 18.86 26.39
N SER A 306 23.05 18.68 25.68
CA SER A 306 23.24 19.20 24.33
C SER A 306 22.85 18.25 23.22
N TYR A 307 22.71 16.96 23.50
CA TYR A 307 22.13 16.00 22.57
C TYR A 307 20.70 16.37 22.15
N THR A 308 19.99 17.11 22.97
CA THR A 308 18.65 17.63 22.69
C THR A 308 18.64 18.91 21.87
N SER A 309 19.76 19.57 21.65
CA SER A 309 19.82 20.89 21.00
C SER A 309 20.27 20.89 19.54
N TYR A 310 20.75 19.77 19.01
CA TYR A 310 21.28 19.71 17.65
C TYR A 310 20.60 18.64 16.79
N ASN A 311 20.28 18.99 15.55
CA ASN A 311 19.78 18.13 14.50
C ASN A 311 18.36 17.80 14.54
N PHE A 312 17.53 18.14 13.86
CA PHE A 312 16.16 17.71 14.04
C PHE A 312 15.67 17.71 15.50
N GLY A 313 16.51 17.99 16.50
CA GLY A 313 16.14 18.25 17.87
C GLY A 313 15.17 19.43 18.03
N GLN A 314 15.00 20.21 16.96
CA GLN A 314 13.90 21.17 16.85
C GLN A 314 12.58 20.51 16.43
N TYR A 315 12.61 19.28 15.89
CA TYR A 315 11.40 18.46 15.74
C TYR A 315 11.27 17.54 16.97
N PRO A 316 10.13 17.57 17.67
CA PRO A 316 9.86 16.57 18.70
C PRO A 316 9.96 15.14 18.15
N PRO A 317 10.30 14.14 18.98
CA PRO A 317 10.45 12.74 18.52
C PRO A 317 9.19 12.18 17.82
N ASP A 318 8.02 12.70 18.17
CA ASP A 318 6.71 12.33 17.64
C ASP A 318 6.20 13.30 16.57
N TYR A 319 7.05 14.18 16.04
CA TYR A 319 6.64 15.18 15.05
C TYR A 319 6.17 14.55 13.73
N PHE A 320 6.89 13.54 13.25
CA PHE A 320 6.56 12.83 12.01
C PHE A 320 5.70 11.60 12.29
N ASP A 321 4.62 11.47 11.54
CA ASP A 321 3.71 10.31 11.61
C ASP A 321 4.26 9.10 10.85
N LEU A 322 5.03 9.37 9.79
CA LEU A 322 5.65 8.36 8.94
C LEU A 322 7.02 8.83 8.47
N ILE A 323 7.99 7.93 8.49
CA ILE A 323 9.32 8.16 7.91
C ILE A 323 9.53 7.14 6.80
N ILE A 324 9.73 7.62 5.58
CA ILE A 324 10.07 6.81 4.41
C ILE A 324 11.55 6.96 4.16
N ILE A 325 12.29 5.85 4.18
CA ILE A 325 13.72 5.84 3.91
C ILE A 325 13.95 5.17 2.56
N GLU A 326 14.42 5.93 1.56
CA GLU A 326 14.80 5.41 0.25
C GLU A 326 16.31 5.26 0.15
N HIS A 327 16.76 4.01 -0.07
CA HIS A 327 18.18 3.69 -0.25
C HIS A 327 18.44 3.22 -1.68
N SER A 328 19.55 3.70 -2.29
CA SER A 328 19.89 3.39 -3.69
C SER A 328 20.41 1.97 -3.91
N SER A 329 20.95 1.31 -2.88
CA SER A 329 21.43 -0.07 -2.96
C SER A 329 20.25 -1.06 -2.90
N ALA A 330 20.46 -2.27 -3.43
CA ALA A 330 19.46 -3.34 -3.52
C ALA A 330 18.90 -3.85 -2.16
N TYR A 331 19.26 -3.21 -1.06
CA TYR A 331 18.89 -3.59 0.29
C TYR A 331 17.88 -2.60 0.90
N ALA A 332 16.75 -3.15 1.24
CA ALA A 332 15.79 -2.76 2.26
C ALA A 332 15.41 -1.26 2.45
N HIS A 333 14.15 -0.94 2.19
CA HIS A 333 13.50 0.28 2.68
C HIS A 333 12.80 -0.01 4.00
N THR A 334 13.11 0.76 5.04
CA THR A 334 12.37 0.72 6.30
C THR A 334 11.39 1.89 6.33
N ILE A 335 10.12 1.60 6.51
CA ILE A 335 9.07 2.58 6.80
C ILE A 335 8.83 2.50 8.31
N ARG A 336 8.96 3.61 9.00
CA ARG A 336 8.73 3.71 10.45
C ARG A 336 7.57 4.65 10.72
#